data_ccb329cb6bd741ee358dfa6ddd87c9d3
#
_entry.id   ccb329cb6bd741ee358dfa6ddd87c9d3
#
_cell.length_a   1.000
_cell.length_b   1.000
_cell.length_c   1.000
_cell.angle_alpha   90.00
_cell.angle_beta   90.00
_cell.angle_gamma   90.00
#
_symmetry.space_group_name_H-M   'P 1'
#
loop_
_entity.id
_entity.type
_entity.pdbx_description
1 polymer ?
#
loop_
_entity_poly.entity_id
_entity_poly.type
_entity_poly.pdbx_seq_one_letter_code
_entity_poly.pdbx_strand_id
1 'polypeptide(L)'
;MEERMFFEYGQEEICYLMKKDKRLAEWIETIGPIQREVIPDLFEALINSIAGQQISSKALQTVWRRMKECFGGITPDKIEGCPLEYLQSFGLSGRKAGYMKGAAKAVINGELDLVQLRKLSDDEVCRELVRLKGIGIWTAEM
;
A
#
# COMPACT_ATOMS: atom_id res chain seq x y z
N MET A 1 20.55 7.67 -0.17
CA MET A 1 19.30 8.47 -0.29
C MET A 1 18.33 7.67 -1.14
N GLU A 2 17.22 7.25 -0.59
CA GLU A 2 16.19 6.59 -1.42
C GLU A 2 15.60 7.65 -2.35
N GLU A 3 15.62 7.37 -3.64
CA GLU A 3 15.01 8.25 -4.64
C GLU A 3 13.50 8.17 -4.48
N ARG A 4 12.84 9.30 -4.18
CA ARG A 4 11.39 9.34 -4.03
C ARG A 4 10.74 9.17 -5.39
N MET A 5 9.88 8.18 -5.51
CA MET A 5 9.08 7.96 -6.70
C MET A 5 7.66 8.50 -6.48
N PHE A 6 7.11 9.10 -7.52
CA PHE A 6 5.77 9.67 -7.48
C PHE A 6 4.89 9.02 -8.54
N PHE A 7 3.59 8.99 -8.28
CA PHE A 7 2.60 8.55 -9.24
C PHE A 7 2.64 9.47 -10.48
N GLU A 8 2.85 8.87 -11.64
CA GLU A 8 2.99 9.60 -12.91
C GLU A 8 1.62 9.89 -13.51
N TYR A 9 1.37 11.16 -13.77
CA TYR A 9 0.23 11.65 -14.55
C TYR A 9 0.59 13.00 -15.18
N GLY A 10 -0.14 13.42 -16.22
CA GLY A 10 0.16 14.65 -16.94
C GLY A 10 -1.08 15.43 -17.34
N GLN A 11 -0.88 16.32 -18.30
CA GLN A 11 -1.95 17.18 -18.79
C GLN A 11 -3.09 16.41 -19.47
N GLU A 12 -2.82 15.26 -20.05
CA GLU A 12 -3.83 14.42 -20.70
C GLU A 12 -4.87 13.95 -19.71
N GLU A 13 -4.43 13.36 -18.59
CA GLU A 13 -5.30 12.87 -17.52
C GLU A 13 -6.06 14.02 -16.85
N ILE A 14 -5.37 15.14 -16.57
CA ILE A 14 -5.98 16.32 -15.99
C ILE A 14 -7.07 16.86 -16.88
N CYS A 15 -6.78 17.07 -18.17
CA CYS A 15 -7.78 17.56 -19.14
C CYS A 15 -8.98 16.62 -19.30
N TYR A 16 -8.72 15.31 -19.28
CA TYR A 16 -9.79 14.31 -19.33
C TYR A 16 -10.73 14.44 -18.13
N LEU A 17 -10.19 14.50 -16.92
CA LEU A 17 -10.97 14.63 -15.68
C LEU A 17 -11.77 15.93 -15.65
N MET A 18 -11.14 17.06 -16.00
CA MET A 18 -11.81 18.37 -16.04
C MET A 18 -12.97 18.43 -17.04
N LYS A 19 -12.85 17.75 -18.17
CA LYS A 19 -13.93 17.65 -19.16
C LYS A 19 -15.10 16.79 -18.69
N LYS A 20 -14.83 15.79 -17.86
CA LYS A 20 -15.85 14.84 -17.36
C LYS A 20 -16.65 15.37 -16.19
N ASP A 21 -16.03 16.16 -15.33
CA ASP A 21 -16.67 16.68 -14.11
C ASP A 21 -16.25 18.13 -13.85
N LYS A 22 -17.24 19.04 -13.95
CA LYS A 22 -17.02 20.48 -13.74
C LYS A 22 -16.61 20.83 -12.31
N ARG A 23 -17.16 20.13 -11.32
CA ARG A 23 -16.78 20.37 -9.91
C ARG A 23 -15.35 19.94 -9.65
N LEU A 24 -14.95 18.81 -10.22
CA LEU A 24 -13.59 18.35 -10.15
C LEU A 24 -12.62 19.31 -10.86
N ALA A 25 -13.04 19.88 -12.00
CA ALA A 25 -12.28 20.90 -12.71
C ALA A 25 -11.98 22.13 -11.82
N GLU A 26 -12.99 22.66 -11.13
CA GLU A 26 -12.82 23.78 -10.18
C GLU A 26 -11.82 23.47 -9.07
N TRP A 27 -11.85 22.24 -8.52
CA TRP A 27 -10.89 21.80 -7.52
C TRP A 27 -9.47 21.64 -8.09
N ILE A 28 -9.34 21.07 -9.27
CA ILE A 28 -8.04 20.92 -9.95
C ILE A 28 -7.40 22.30 -10.21
N GLU A 29 -8.18 23.28 -10.67
CA GLU A 29 -7.70 24.66 -10.90
C GLU A 29 -7.29 25.35 -9.57
N THR A 30 -8.05 25.10 -8.51
CA THR A 30 -7.81 25.72 -7.20
C THR A 30 -6.57 25.14 -6.48
N ILE A 31 -6.45 23.80 -6.51
CA ILE A 31 -5.39 23.08 -5.77
C ILE A 31 -4.10 23.02 -6.58
N GLY A 32 -4.20 22.94 -7.90
CA GLY A 32 -3.07 22.73 -8.80
C GLY A 32 -2.55 21.29 -8.82
N PRO A 33 -1.37 21.06 -9.43
CA PRO A 33 -0.77 19.74 -9.50
C PRO A 33 -0.46 19.16 -8.12
N ILE A 34 -0.81 17.90 -7.90
CA ILE A 34 -0.49 17.17 -6.67
C ILE A 34 0.54 16.10 -6.97
N GLN A 35 1.39 15.82 -5.99
CA GLN A 35 2.35 14.73 -6.05
C GLN A 35 1.98 13.68 -5.00
N ARG A 36 1.80 12.45 -5.43
CA ARG A 36 1.58 11.31 -4.56
C ARG A 36 2.78 10.39 -4.60
N GLU A 37 3.49 10.29 -3.49
CA GLU A 37 4.60 9.35 -3.34
C GLU A 37 4.09 7.91 -3.43
N VAL A 38 4.83 7.06 -4.14
CA VAL A 38 4.54 5.63 -4.27
C VAL A 38 5.64 4.81 -3.60
N ILE A 39 5.28 3.63 -3.11
CA ILE A 39 6.22 2.66 -2.56
C ILE A 39 6.55 1.65 -3.67
N PRO A 40 7.79 1.65 -4.21
CA PRO A 40 8.14 0.82 -5.37
C PRO A 40 8.13 -0.68 -5.10
N ASP A 41 8.47 -1.07 -3.88
CA ASP A 41 8.42 -2.47 -3.45
C ASP A 41 6.98 -2.89 -3.17
N LEU A 42 6.46 -3.89 -3.90
CA LEU A 42 5.07 -4.32 -3.79
C LEU A 42 4.74 -4.92 -2.43
N PHE A 43 5.67 -5.64 -1.82
CA PHE A 43 5.42 -6.20 -0.49
C PHE A 43 5.38 -5.09 0.57
N GLU A 44 6.32 -4.15 0.53
CA GLU A 44 6.28 -2.97 1.41
C GLU A 44 5.00 -2.15 1.22
N ALA A 45 4.56 -1.95 -0.02
CA ALA A 45 3.31 -1.25 -0.32
C ALA A 45 2.09 -1.98 0.27
N LEU A 46 2.04 -3.30 0.15
CA LEU A 46 0.97 -4.12 0.72
C LEU A 46 0.95 -4.03 2.25
N ILE A 47 2.09 -4.16 2.90
CA ILE A 47 2.19 -4.04 4.37
C ILE A 47 1.84 -2.63 4.85
N ASN A 48 2.27 -1.59 4.13
CA ASN A 48 1.91 -0.20 4.41
C ASN A 48 0.41 0.03 4.30
N SER A 49 -0.23 -0.52 3.27
CA SER A 49 -1.68 -0.42 3.07
C SER A 49 -2.46 -1.12 4.20
N ILE A 50 -2.01 -2.27 4.67
CA ILE A 50 -2.60 -2.97 5.83
C ILE A 50 -2.43 -2.12 7.10
N ALA A 51 -1.23 -1.58 7.34
CA ALA A 51 -0.95 -0.72 8.49
C ALA A 51 -1.87 0.51 8.51
N GLY A 52 -2.12 1.10 7.34
CA GLY A 52 -2.91 2.32 7.16
C GLY A 52 -4.42 2.16 7.27
N GLN A 53 -4.95 0.94 7.36
CA GLN A 53 -6.39 0.73 7.46
C GLN A 53 -6.97 1.42 8.69
N GLN A 54 -7.99 2.27 8.47
CA GLN A 54 -8.77 2.94 9.52
C GLN A 54 -7.95 3.76 10.54
N ILE A 55 -6.82 4.32 10.13
CA ILE A 55 -6.03 5.27 10.93
C ILE A 55 -5.70 6.53 10.12
N SER A 56 -5.32 7.60 10.80
CA SER A 56 -4.89 8.83 10.15
C SER A 56 -3.54 8.67 9.45
N SER A 57 -3.28 9.49 8.44
CA SER A 57 -1.99 9.52 7.75
C SER A 57 -0.82 9.77 8.70
N LYS A 58 -1.01 10.63 9.71
CA LYS A 58 -0.01 10.92 10.73
C LYS A 58 0.30 9.69 11.61
N ALA A 59 -0.73 8.95 12.00
CA ALA A 59 -0.55 7.72 12.76
C ALA A 59 0.17 6.65 11.92
N LEU A 60 -0.21 6.49 10.65
CA LEU A 60 0.47 5.60 9.72
C LEU A 60 1.96 5.95 9.57
N GLN A 61 2.28 7.22 9.36
CA GLN A 61 3.67 7.67 9.25
C GLN A 61 4.50 7.28 10.48
N THR A 62 3.93 7.40 11.68
CA THR A 62 4.60 7.04 12.93
C THR A 62 4.85 5.53 13.01
N VAL A 63 3.85 4.72 12.73
CA VAL A 63 3.97 3.25 12.71
C VAL A 63 4.98 2.80 11.66
N TRP A 64 4.85 3.32 10.44
CA TRP A 64 5.71 2.96 9.32
C TRP A 64 7.18 3.29 9.58
N ARG A 65 7.46 4.48 10.08
CA ARG A 65 8.81 4.90 10.46
C ARG A 65 9.44 3.94 11.48
N ARG A 66 8.69 3.58 12.54
CA ARG A 66 9.16 2.62 13.56
C ARG A 66 9.48 1.25 12.95
N MET A 67 8.60 0.76 12.08
CA MET A 67 8.83 -0.50 11.39
C MET A 67 10.09 -0.45 10.51
N LYS A 68 10.26 0.61 9.72
CA LYS A 68 11.45 0.79 8.86
C LYS A 68 12.74 0.92 9.67
N GLU A 69 12.73 1.64 10.78
CA GLU A 69 13.88 1.76 11.69
C GLU A 69 14.31 0.40 12.28
N CYS A 70 13.35 -0.46 12.61
CA CYS A 70 13.64 -1.77 13.22
C CYS A 70 13.99 -2.84 12.19
N PHE A 71 13.29 -2.90 11.07
CA PHE A 71 13.51 -3.92 10.03
C PHE A 71 14.52 -3.54 8.95
N GLY A 72 14.78 -2.25 8.76
CA GLY A 72 15.47 -1.73 7.57
C GLY A 72 14.54 -1.83 6.35
N GLY A 73 14.71 -2.86 5.53
CA GLY A 73 13.72 -3.24 4.50
C GLY A 73 12.67 -4.18 5.10
N ILE A 74 11.42 -4.03 4.69
CA ILE A 74 10.31 -4.88 5.11
C ILE A 74 10.13 -6.00 4.08
N THR A 75 10.48 -7.22 4.46
CA THR A 75 10.42 -8.40 3.59
C THR A 75 9.47 -9.46 4.16
N PRO A 76 8.95 -10.37 3.31
CA PRO A 76 8.10 -11.47 3.79
C PRO A 76 8.74 -12.29 4.90
N ASP A 77 10.03 -12.63 4.78
CA ASP A 77 10.75 -13.43 5.77
C ASP A 77 10.85 -12.73 7.14
N LYS A 78 11.09 -11.41 7.13
CA LYS A 78 11.17 -10.63 8.37
C LYS A 78 9.81 -10.52 9.06
N ILE A 79 8.75 -10.32 8.31
CA ILE A 79 7.38 -10.23 8.85
C ILE A 79 6.92 -11.59 9.37
N GLU A 80 7.14 -12.68 8.61
CA GLU A 80 6.74 -14.01 9.05
C GLU A 80 7.61 -14.49 10.23
N GLY A 81 8.91 -14.19 10.22
CA GLY A 81 9.85 -14.63 11.25
C GLY A 81 9.72 -13.96 12.61
N CYS A 82 9.04 -12.81 12.72
CA CYS A 82 8.87 -12.14 14.01
C CYS A 82 7.57 -12.58 14.72
N PRO A 83 7.54 -12.54 16.07
CA PRO A 83 6.32 -12.79 16.84
C PRO A 83 5.23 -11.77 16.54
N LEU A 84 3.96 -12.18 16.67
CA LEU A 84 2.80 -11.30 16.47
C LEU A 84 2.88 -10.07 17.41
N GLU A 85 3.23 -10.29 18.65
CA GLU A 85 3.36 -9.26 19.68
C GLU A 85 4.42 -8.22 19.32
N TYR A 86 5.45 -8.62 18.60
CA TYR A 86 6.48 -7.70 18.13
C TYR A 86 5.92 -6.73 17.07
N LEU A 87 5.10 -7.22 16.14
CA LEU A 87 4.40 -6.35 15.19
C LEU A 87 3.42 -5.41 15.91
N GLN A 88 2.71 -5.89 16.92
CA GLN A 88 1.82 -5.05 17.73
C GLN A 88 2.56 -3.94 18.48
N SER A 89 3.83 -4.17 18.87
CA SER A 89 4.63 -3.16 19.57
C SER A 89 4.87 -1.88 18.79
N PHE A 90 4.70 -1.91 17.45
CA PHE A 90 4.76 -0.71 16.60
C PHE A 90 3.49 0.16 16.65
N GLY A 91 2.44 -0.29 17.32
CA GLY A 91 1.15 0.38 17.40
C GLY A 91 0.07 -0.24 16.49
N LEU A 92 0.29 -1.47 16.03
CA LEU A 92 -0.65 -2.23 15.22
C LEU A 92 -1.63 -3.03 16.08
N SER A 93 -2.88 -3.13 15.64
CA SER A 93 -3.82 -4.08 16.25
C SER A 93 -3.39 -5.52 15.98
N GLY A 94 -3.82 -6.45 16.85
CA GLY A 94 -3.57 -7.88 16.64
C GLY A 94 -4.13 -8.39 15.30
N ARG A 95 -5.26 -7.82 14.87
CA ARG A 95 -5.87 -8.13 13.57
C ARG A 95 -4.98 -7.72 12.40
N LYS A 96 -4.46 -6.50 12.39
CA LYS A 96 -3.54 -6.02 11.36
C LYS A 96 -2.22 -6.81 11.34
N ALA A 97 -1.65 -7.06 12.50
CA ALA A 97 -0.46 -7.89 12.62
C ALA A 97 -0.70 -9.31 12.05
N GLY A 98 -1.86 -9.89 12.32
CA GLY A 98 -2.27 -11.17 11.74
C GLY A 98 -2.40 -11.13 10.23
N TYR A 99 -2.97 -10.07 9.66
CA TYR A 99 -3.09 -9.88 8.21
C TYR A 99 -1.72 -9.73 7.54
N MET A 100 -0.80 -8.99 8.17
CA MET A 100 0.57 -8.85 7.67
C MET A 100 1.30 -10.18 7.62
N LYS A 101 1.19 -11.00 8.67
CA LYS A 101 1.77 -12.35 8.69
C LYS A 101 1.13 -13.26 7.65
N GLY A 102 -0.17 -13.19 7.47
CA GLY A 102 -0.90 -13.93 6.42
C GLY A 102 -0.43 -13.56 5.01
N ALA A 103 -0.25 -12.27 4.73
CA ALA A 103 0.29 -11.78 3.46
C ALA A 103 1.74 -12.26 3.24
N ALA A 104 2.58 -12.14 4.25
CA ALA A 104 3.97 -12.63 4.20
C ALA A 104 4.05 -14.12 3.90
N LYS A 105 3.24 -14.92 4.59
CA LYS A 105 3.14 -16.37 4.39
C LYS A 105 2.68 -16.72 2.98
N ALA A 106 1.68 -16.02 2.45
CA ALA A 106 1.19 -16.22 1.09
C ALA A 106 2.28 -15.99 0.03
N VAL A 107 3.12 -14.96 0.22
CA VAL A 107 4.26 -14.71 -0.67
C VAL A 107 5.32 -15.80 -0.54
N ILE A 108 5.69 -16.19 0.68
CA ILE A 108 6.71 -17.23 0.93
C ILE A 108 6.27 -18.58 0.34
N ASN A 109 5.00 -18.93 0.47
CA ASN A 109 4.46 -20.21 -0.03
C ASN A 109 4.15 -20.19 -1.54
N GLY A 110 4.31 -19.04 -2.22
CA GLY A 110 4.01 -18.89 -3.64
C GLY A 110 2.51 -18.79 -3.97
N GLU A 111 1.65 -18.61 -2.96
CA GLU A 111 0.21 -18.37 -3.17
C GLU A 111 -0.06 -16.98 -3.75
N LEU A 112 0.80 -16.01 -3.43
CA LEU A 112 0.84 -14.68 -4.02
C LEU A 112 2.20 -14.43 -4.67
N ASP A 113 2.22 -14.36 -6.00
CA ASP A 113 3.42 -14.07 -6.78
C ASP A 113 3.49 -12.59 -7.14
N LEU A 114 4.33 -11.84 -6.42
CA LEU A 114 4.47 -10.40 -6.61
C LEU A 114 5.09 -10.04 -7.97
N VAL A 115 5.88 -10.93 -8.57
CA VAL A 115 6.46 -10.70 -9.91
C VAL A 115 5.37 -10.84 -10.98
N GLN A 116 4.53 -11.84 -10.86
CA GLN A 116 3.40 -12.01 -11.76
C GLN A 116 2.36 -10.91 -11.59
N LEU A 117 2.12 -10.45 -10.36
CA LEU A 117 1.17 -9.39 -10.07
C LEU A 117 1.42 -8.11 -10.90
N ARG A 118 2.69 -7.77 -11.15
CA ARG A 118 3.07 -6.62 -12.00
C ARG A 118 2.68 -6.74 -13.47
N LYS A 119 2.35 -7.95 -13.93
CA LYS A 119 1.99 -8.24 -15.33
C LYS A 119 0.49 -8.38 -15.55
N LEU A 120 -0.27 -8.38 -14.48
CA LEU A 120 -1.72 -8.52 -14.51
C LEU A 120 -2.40 -7.18 -14.78
N SER A 121 -3.63 -7.22 -15.28
CA SER A 121 -4.51 -6.06 -15.33
C SER A 121 -4.96 -5.65 -13.92
N ASP A 122 -5.43 -4.41 -13.77
CA ASP A 122 -5.91 -3.89 -12.47
C ASP A 122 -7.00 -4.80 -11.86
N ASP A 123 -7.95 -5.26 -12.68
CA ASP A 123 -9.01 -6.17 -12.24
C ASP A 123 -8.47 -7.52 -11.73
N GLU A 124 -7.44 -8.04 -12.40
CA GLU A 124 -6.79 -9.29 -12.00
C GLU A 124 -5.97 -9.10 -10.71
N VAL A 125 -5.24 -7.98 -10.59
CA VAL A 125 -4.52 -7.60 -9.36
C VAL A 125 -5.49 -7.52 -8.19
N CYS A 126 -6.62 -6.83 -8.34
CA CYS A 126 -7.65 -6.74 -7.30
C CYS A 126 -8.18 -8.12 -6.91
N ARG A 127 -8.45 -8.99 -7.88
CA ARG A 127 -8.93 -10.36 -7.61
C ARG A 127 -7.91 -11.19 -6.82
N GLU A 128 -6.63 -11.09 -7.15
CA GLU A 128 -5.58 -11.78 -6.40
C GLU A 128 -5.40 -11.23 -4.99
N LEU A 129 -5.39 -9.92 -4.82
CA LEU A 129 -5.18 -9.30 -3.52
C LEU A 129 -6.34 -9.50 -2.54
N VAL A 130 -7.60 -9.46 -3.01
CA VAL A 130 -8.77 -9.67 -2.12
C VAL A 130 -8.89 -11.11 -1.60
N ARG A 131 -8.14 -12.05 -2.14
CA ARG A 131 -8.03 -13.43 -1.60
C ARG A 131 -7.30 -13.45 -0.25
N LEU A 132 -6.47 -12.44 0.01
CA LEU A 132 -5.79 -12.30 1.29
C LEU A 132 -6.77 -11.82 2.37
N LYS A 133 -6.73 -12.48 3.51
CA LYS A 133 -7.56 -12.08 4.65
C LYS A 133 -7.22 -10.67 5.09
N GLY A 134 -8.22 -9.82 5.19
CA GLY A 134 -8.06 -8.42 5.60
C GLY A 134 -7.81 -7.44 4.46
N ILE A 135 -7.72 -7.91 3.21
CA ILE A 135 -7.64 -7.07 2.03
C ILE A 135 -9.01 -7.01 1.35
N GLY A 136 -9.68 -5.89 1.48
CA GLY A 136 -10.87 -5.57 0.71
C GLY A 136 -10.54 -4.87 -0.61
N ILE A 137 -11.57 -4.67 -1.45
CA ILE A 137 -11.40 -4.02 -2.76
C ILE A 137 -10.75 -2.63 -2.64
N TRP A 138 -11.14 -1.83 -1.66
CA TRP A 138 -10.55 -0.52 -1.41
C TRP A 138 -9.03 -0.57 -1.17
N THR A 139 -8.57 -1.53 -0.35
CA THR A 139 -7.14 -1.70 -0.08
C THR A 139 -6.41 -2.23 -1.31
N ALA A 140 -7.05 -3.09 -2.10
CA ALA A 140 -6.46 -3.65 -3.31
C ALA A 140 -6.28 -2.61 -4.43
N GLU A 141 -7.18 -1.61 -4.52
CA GLU A 141 -7.13 -0.52 -5.50
C GLU A 141 -6.12 0.58 -5.13
N MET A 142 -5.71 0.66 -3.87
CA MET A 142 -4.75 1.65 -3.36
C MET A 142 -3.31 1.33 -3.77
#